data_ff925225c17e2b8003b5a78271edc493
#
_entry.id   ff925225c17e2b8003b5a78271edc493
#
_cell.length_a   1.000
_cell.length_b   1.000
_cell.length_c   1.000
_cell.angle_alpha   90.00
_cell.angle_beta   90.00
_cell.angle_gamma   90.00
#
_symmetry.space_group_name_H-M   'P 1'
#
loop_
_entity.id
_entity.type
_entity.pdbx_description
1 polymer ?
#
loop_
_entity_poly.entity_id
_entity_poly.type
_entity_poly.pdbx_seq_one_letter_code
_entity_poly.pdbx_strand_id
1 'polypeptide(L)'
;MWEQGLPDFQRDRADGVTQRAYSASTRWRYGVSSRWELQLAAPLHEQIDTEGSGQIFTAAGAGDLSLAVKVGLTSGEEIFDMALLGVVSVPTAARDIGLESEQYSLGATVGCSLGEQQSLALYANVDLLEGQSTWTVSPSWGIALADSVGAFIEAGYQFGSAQDQTDNAVAGGGLTWMVTPVVQLDAYGLVGLTHSSTDLAAGLGVSVFFK
;
A
#
# COMPACT_ATOMS: atom_id res chain seq x y z
N MET A 1 -11.45 -9.18 -9.08
CA MET A 1 -11.51 -7.75 -8.71
C MET A 1 -10.40 -7.02 -9.44
N TRP A 2 -10.63 -5.80 -9.84
CA TRP A 2 -9.62 -4.89 -10.39
C TRP A 2 -9.58 -3.64 -9.54
N GLU A 3 -8.38 -3.20 -9.19
CA GLU A 3 -8.12 -2.00 -8.42
C GLU A 3 -7.24 -1.07 -9.27
N GLN A 4 -7.58 0.19 -9.31
CA GLN A 4 -6.81 1.25 -9.95
C GLN A 4 -6.54 2.34 -8.93
N GLY A 5 -5.28 2.53 -8.54
CA GLY A 5 -4.82 3.76 -7.91
C GLY A 5 -4.87 4.87 -8.97
N LEU A 6 -5.69 5.87 -8.72
CA LEU A 6 -5.64 7.15 -9.42
C LEU A 6 -4.49 7.94 -8.79
N PRO A 7 -4.04 9.10 -9.31
CA PRO A 7 -2.76 9.65 -8.87
C PRO A 7 -2.57 9.67 -7.36
N ASP A 8 -1.63 8.88 -6.88
CA ASP A 8 -1.09 9.00 -5.54
C ASP A 8 0.00 10.05 -5.56
N PHE A 9 0.02 10.89 -4.56
CA PHE A 9 0.99 11.94 -4.36
C PHE A 9 1.75 11.72 -3.06
N GLN A 10 3.08 11.85 -3.11
CA GLN A 10 3.94 11.85 -1.93
C GLN A 10 4.88 13.05 -1.98
N ARG A 11 5.20 13.58 -0.82
CA ARG A 11 6.16 14.68 -0.66
C ARG A 11 7.03 14.45 0.57
N ASP A 12 8.34 14.57 0.34
CA ASP A 12 9.38 14.49 1.36
C ASP A 12 10.26 15.72 1.32
N ARG A 13 10.72 16.17 2.48
CA ARG A 13 11.66 17.27 2.63
C ARG A 13 12.72 16.89 3.65
N ALA A 14 13.97 16.81 3.20
CA ALA A 14 15.12 16.56 4.06
C ALA A 14 16.31 17.37 3.55
N ASP A 15 17.07 17.98 4.45
CA ASP A 15 18.37 18.65 4.17
C ASP A 15 18.36 19.65 3.01
N GLY A 16 17.24 20.37 2.86
CA GLY A 16 17.08 21.35 1.77
C GLY A 16 16.73 20.76 0.41
N VAL A 17 16.49 19.46 0.35
CA VAL A 17 15.97 18.75 -0.83
C VAL A 17 14.48 18.48 -0.63
N THR A 18 13.69 18.72 -1.69
CA THR A 18 12.28 18.32 -1.74
C THR A 18 12.11 17.26 -2.81
N GLN A 19 11.56 16.13 -2.42
CA GLN A 19 11.16 15.09 -3.34
C GLN A 19 9.62 15.05 -3.45
N ARG A 20 9.10 14.95 -4.66
CA ARG A 20 7.69 14.74 -4.94
C ARG A 20 7.56 13.52 -5.83
N ALA A 21 6.73 12.56 -5.42
CA ALA A 21 6.40 11.40 -6.21
C ALA A 21 4.92 11.41 -6.59
N TYR A 22 4.66 11.02 -7.81
CA TYR A 22 3.33 10.81 -8.36
C TYR A 22 3.26 9.41 -8.93
N SER A 23 2.24 8.65 -8.60
CA SER A 23 2.07 7.31 -9.15
C SER A 23 0.62 7.02 -9.53
N ALA A 24 0.45 6.14 -10.50
CA ALA A 24 -0.81 5.52 -10.86
C ALA A 24 -0.59 4.03 -11.04
N SER A 25 -1.21 3.22 -10.20
CA SER A 25 -0.99 1.78 -10.16
C SER A 25 -2.26 1.00 -10.51
N THR A 26 -2.10 -0.19 -11.06
CA THR A 26 -3.20 -1.13 -11.28
C THR A 26 -2.91 -2.45 -10.57
N ARG A 27 -3.97 -3.10 -10.06
CA ARG A 27 -3.89 -4.43 -9.48
C ARG A 27 -5.06 -5.28 -9.92
N TRP A 28 -4.75 -6.45 -10.44
CA TRP A 28 -5.71 -7.49 -10.76
C TRP A 28 -5.67 -8.57 -9.70
N ARG A 29 -6.84 -8.97 -9.21
CA ARG A 29 -7.00 -10.01 -8.20
C ARG A 29 -7.96 -11.07 -8.72
N TYR A 30 -7.52 -12.32 -8.68
CA TYR A 30 -8.27 -13.47 -9.16
C TYR A 30 -8.38 -14.54 -8.06
N GLY A 31 -9.60 -14.76 -7.58
CA GLY A 31 -9.91 -15.82 -6.63
C GLY A 31 -9.90 -17.17 -7.34
N VAL A 32 -8.93 -18.01 -7.02
CA VAL A 32 -8.81 -19.38 -7.52
C VAL A 32 -9.75 -20.33 -6.75
N SER A 33 -9.97 -20.02 -5.49
CA SER A 33 -10.92 -20.73 -4.62
C SER A 33 -11.40 -19.82 -3.50
N SER A 34 -12.22 -20.32 -2.58
CA SER A 34 -12.65 -19.56 -1.40
C SER A 34 -11.50 -19.10 -0.49
N ARG A 35 -10.31 -19.68 -0.62
CA ARG A 35 -9.14 -19.39 0.24
C ARG A 35 -7.95 -18.84 -0.53
N TRP A 36 -7.83 -19.12 -1.82
CA TRP A 36 -6.64 -18.77 -2.61
C TRP A 36 -6.95 -17.68 -3.61
N GLU A 37 -6.11 -16.66 -3.64
CA GLU A 37 -6.18 -15.53 -4.57
C GLU A 37 -4.80 -15.29 -5.18
N LEU A 38 -4.78 -15.08 -6.49
CA LEU A 38 -3.62 -14.61 -7.23
C LEU A 38 -3.77 -13.12 -7.49
N GLN A 39 -2.66 -12.38 -7.42
CA GLN A 39 -2.63 -10.96 -7.71
C GLN A 39 -1.51 -10.63 -8.69
N LEU A 40 -1.78 -9.69 -9.59
CA LEU A 40 -0.81 -9.04 -10.45
C LEU A 40 -0.93 -7.54 -10.24
N ALA A 41 0.15 -6.88 -9.89
CA ALA A 41 0.19 -5.43 -9.72
C ALA A 41 1.29 -4.81 -10.57
N ALA A 42 1.01 -3.61 -11.09
CA ALA A 42 1.96 -2.81 -11.84
C ALA A 42 1.67 -1.32 -11.61
N PRO A 43 2.65 -0.51 -11.22
CA PRO A 43 2.58 0.93 -11.39
C PRO A 43 2.64 1.24 -12.89
N LEU A 44 1.55 1.80 -13.43
CA LEU A 44 1.45 2.14 -14.85
C LEU A 44 2.23 3.41 -15.18
N HIS A 45 2.37 4.28 -14.18
CA HIS A 45 3.15 5.50 -14.27
C HIS A 45 3.68 5.86 -12.88
N GLU A 46 4.96 6.17 -12.83
CA GLU A 46 5.64 6.75 -11.68
C GLU A 46 6.45 7.95 -12.16
N GLN A 47 6.43 9.04 -11.41
CA GLN A 47 7.25 10.22 -11.63
C GLN A 47 7.80 10.68 -10.30
N ILE A 48 9.11 10.90 -10.26
CA ILE A 48 9.83 11.39 -9.09
C ILE A 48 10.53 12.69 -9.49
N ASP A 49 10.14 13.79 -8.87
CA ASP A 49 10.76 15.09 -9.00
C ASP A 49 11.60 15.39 -7.76
N THR A 50 12.90 15.54 -7.93
CA THR A 50 13.85 15.90 -6.87
C THR A 50 14.32 17.31 -7.08
N GLU A 51 14.01 18.22 -6.16
CA GLU A 51 14.37 19.64 -6.18
C GLU A 51 15.41 19.92 -5.09
N GLY A 52 16.59 20.38 -5.49
CA GLY A 52 17.66 20.77 -4.56
C GLY A 52 18.64 21.76 -5.22
N SER A 53 19.20 22.68 -4.45
CA SER A 53 20.15 23.70 -4.92
C SER A 53 19.69 24.49 -6.15
N GLY A 54 18.38 24.69 -6.31
CA GLY A 54 17.78 25.42 -7.44
C GLY A 54 17.70 24.62 -8.74
N GLN A 55 17.92 23.30 -8.69
CA GLN A 55 17.78 22.41 -9.84
C GLN A 55 16.66 21.41 -9.55
N ILE A 56 15.95 21.00 -10.61
CA ILE A 56 14.93 19.95 -10.56
C ILE A 56 15.41 18.80 -11.44
N PHE A 57 15.44 17.62 -10.88
CA PHE A 57 15.71 16.38 -11.60
C PHE A 57 14.43 15.54 -11.60
N THR A 58 14.00 15.07 -12.78
CA THR A 58 12.78 14.27 -12.95
C THR A 58 13.13 12.91 -13.52
N ALA A 59 12.70 11.85 -12.85
CA ALA A 59 12.65 10.49 -13.39
C ALA A 59 11.18 10.10 -13.58
N ALA A 60 10.84 9.48 -14.72
CA ALA A 60 9.47 9.03 -14.98
C ALA A 60 9.43 7.77 -15.85
N GLY A 61 8.45 6.90 -15.60
CA GLY A 61 8.26 5.65 -16.35
C GLY A 61 7.20 4.75 -15.74
N ALA A 62 7.11 3.50 -16.20
CA ALA A 62 6.36 2.46 -15.53
C ALA A 62 7.20 1.87 -14.38
N GLY A 63 6.52 1.44 -13.31
CA GLY A 63 7.17 0.80 -12.17
C GLY A 63 7.36 -0.71 -12.34
N ASP A 64 7.77 -1.37 -11.26
CA ASP A 64 8.07 -2.80 -11.24
C ASP A 64 6.81 -3.66 -11.16
N LEU A 65 6.83 -4.78 -11.88
CA LEU A 65 5.77 -5.78 -11.81
C LEU A 65 5.86 -6.57 -10.51
N SER A 66 4.70 -6.82 -9.89
CA SER A 66 4.58 -7.65 -8.71
C SER A 66 3.57 -8.76 -8.92
N LEU A 67 3.93 -9.98 -8.52
CA LEU A 67 3.07 -11.15 -8.47
C LEU A 67 2.86 -11.53 -7.00
N ALA A 68 1.61 -11.83 -6.62
CA ALA A 68 1.31 -12.23 -5.27
C ALA A 68 0.36 -13.42 -5.20
N VAL A 69 0.50 -14.17 -4.11
CA VAL A 69 -0.41 -15.23 -3.70
C VAL A 69 -0.92 -14.90 -2.31
N LYS A 70 -2.25 -14.82 -2.15
CA LYS A 70 -2.89 -14.66 -0.85
C LYS A 70 -3.61 -15.94 -0.47
N VAL A 71 -3.50 -16.36 0.79
CA VAL A 71 -4.23 -17.49 1.35
C VAL A 71 -4.99 -17.06 2.60
N GLY A 72 -6.33 -17.25 2.58
CA GLY A 72 -7.18 -17.09 3.74
C GLY A 72 -7.02 -18.30 4.68
N LEU A 73 -6.74 -18.04 5.94
CA LEU A 73 -6.55 -19.08 6.98
C LEU A 73 -7.87 -19.40 7.71
N THR A 74 -8.80 -18.43 7.72
CA THR A 74 -10.12 -18.55 8.39
C THR A 74 -11.22 -18.71 7.34
N SER A 75 -12.38 -19.16 7.77
CA SER A 75 -13.55 -19.42 6.90
C SER A 75 -14.42 -18.18 6.64
N GLY A 76 -14.14 -17.06 7.28
CA GLY A 76 -14.96 -15.84 7.20
C GLY A 76 -16.19 -15.84 8.10
N GLU A 77 -16.43 -16.94 8.83
CA GLU A 77 -17.50 -17.06 9.85
C GLU A 77 -16.96 -16.89 11.28
N GLU A 78 -15.65 -16.67 11.41
CA GLU A 78 -14.97 -16.52 12.68
C GLU A 78 -14.92 -15.05 13.11
N ILE A 79 -14.72 -14.81 14.41
CA ILE A 79 -14.55 -13.45 14.94
C ILE A 79 -13.30 -12.77 14.32
N PHE A 80 -12.30 -13.58 14.00
CA PHE A 80 -11.05 -13.11 13.39
C PHE A 80 -10.91 -13.63 11.96
N ASP A 81 -10.68 -12.72 11.03
CA ASP A 81 -10.26 -13.05 9.67
C ASP A 81 -8.75 -12.97 9.58
N MET A 82 -8.13 -14.04 9.08
CA MET A 82 -6.68 -14.16 8.96
C MET A 82 -6.28 -14.54 7.54
N ALA A 83 -5.21 -13.92 7.03
CA ALA A 83 -4.64 -14.29 5.74
C ALA A 83 -3.12 -14.10 5.73
N LEU A 84 -2.45 -14.88 4.89
CA LEU A 84 -1.05 -14.71 4.51
C LEU A 84 -0.94 -14.21 3.07
N LEU A 85 0.10 -13.45 2.79
CA LEU A 85 0.41 -12.90 1.48
C LEU A 85 1.89 -13.09 1.19
N GLY A 86 2.20 -13.79 0.09
CA GLY A 86 3.54 -13.85 -0.46
C GLY A 86 3.60 -13.02 -1.73
N VAL A 87 4.63 -12.20 -1.91
CA VAL A 87 4.82 -11.32 -3.07
C VAL A 87 6.23 -11.49 -3.62
N VAL A 88 6.37 -11.46 -4.92
CA VAL A 88 7.63 -11.25 -5.62
C VAL A 88 7.47 -10.04 -6.54
N SER A 89 8.38 -9.07 -6.41
CA SER A 89 8.50 -7.92 -7.31
C SER A 89 9.74 -8.10 -8.16
N VAL A 90 9.59 -7.93 -9.47
CA VAL A 90 10.68 -8.12 -10.44
C VAL A 90 11.08 -6.78 -11.05
N PRO A 91 12.39 -6.51 -11.20
CA PRO A 91 12.91 -5.23 -11.71
C PRO A 91 12.61 -5.06 -13.20
N THR A 92 11.43 -4.57 -13.52
CA THR A 92 10.96 -4.29 -14.88
C THR A 92 10.94 -2.81 -15.22
N ALA A 93 11.04 -1.95 -14.21
CA ALA A 93 11.11 -0.50 -14.38
C ALA A 93 12.48 -0.02 -14.87
N ALA A 94 12.57 1.25 -15.26
CA ALA A 94 13.85 1.89 -15.49
C ALA A 94 14.62 2.07 -14.16
N ARG A 95 15.97 2.05 -14.22
CA ARG A 95 16.86 2.10 -13.04
C ARG A 95 16.60 3.28 -12.10
N ASP A 96 16.17 4.41 -12.65
CA ASP A 96 15.97 5.63 -11.87
C ASP A 96 14.63 5.62 -11.09
N ILE A 97 13.82 4.57 -11.25
CA ILE A 97 12.47 4.46 -10.68
C ILE A 97 12.30 3.15 -9.92
N GLY A 98 12.79 2.03 -10.48
CA GLY A 98 12.52 0.68 -10.00
C GLY A 98 13.56 0.10 -9.07
N LEU A 99 13.31 -1.15 -8.70
CA LEU A 99 14.22 -1.98 -7.93
C LEU A 99 15.46 -2.33 -8.77
N GLU A 100 16.60 -2.50 -8.14
CA GLU A 100 17.82 -2.99 -8.79
C GLU A 100 17.85 -4.53 -8.88
N SER A 101 17.12 -5.21 -8.00
CA SER A 101 17.01 -6.67 -7.95
C SER A 101 15.62 -7.11 -7.50
N GLU A 102 15.34 -8.41 -7.55
CA GLU A 102 14.05 -8.96 -7.09
C GLU A 102 13.87 -8.71 -5.59
N GLN A 103 12.66 -8.29 -5.23
CA GLN A 103 12.21 -8.19 -3.85
C GLN A 103 11.21 -9.30 -3.53
N TYR A 104 11.40 -9.92 -2.38
CA TYR A 104 10.48 -10.93 -1.85
C TYR A 104 9.82 -10.38 -0.60
N SER A 105 8.48 -10.56 -0.50
CA SER A 105 7.73 -10.09 0.67
C SER A 105 6.88 -11.20 1.24
N LEU A 106 6.80 -11.26 2.56
CA LEU A 106 5.87 -12.13 3.28
C LEU A 106 5.07 -11.29 4.27
N GLY A 107 3.76 -11.26 4.06
CA GLY A 107 2.82 -10.51 4.88
C GLY A 107 1.79 -11.40 5.57
N ALA A 108 1.28 -10.91 6.68
CA ALA A 108 0.16 -11.48 7.39
C ALA A 108 -0.84 -10.38 7.75
N THR A 109 -2.12 -10.70 7.71
CA THR A 109 -3.17 -9.79 8.18
C THR A 109 -4.08 -10.55 9.14
N VAL A 110 -4.50 -9.86 10.19
CA VAL A 110 -5.58 -10.29 11.06
C VAL A 110 -6.56 -9.14 11.20
N GLY A 111 -7.84 -9.44 11.02
CA GLY A 111 -8.94 -8.50 11.20
C GLY A 111 -9.98 -9.04 12.14
N CYS A 112 -10.73 -8.17 12.80
CA CYS A 112 -11.91 -8.53 13.55
C CYS A 112 -13.01 -7.46 13.41
N SER A 113 -14.26 -7.92 13.36
CA SER A 113 -15.44 -7.06 13.38
C SER A 113 -15.83 -6.75 14.82
N LEU A 114 -16.02 -5.49 15.13
CA LEU A 114 -16.49 -5.00 16.41
C LEU A 114 -17.96 -4.57 16.27
N GLY A 115 -18.85 -5.56 16.20
CA GLY A 115 -20.26 -5.36 15.86
C GLY A 115 -20.45 -5.12 14.35
N GLU A 116 -21.54 -4.42 13.99
CA GLU A 116 -21.93 -4.23 12.57
C GLU A 116 -21.24 -3.04 11.89
N GLN A 117 -20.71 -2.11 12.67
CA GLN A 117 -20.24 -0.83 12.14
C GLN A 117 -18.75 -0.59 12.26
N GLN A 118 -18.01 -1.42 12.99
CA GLN A 118 -16.59 -1.18 13.24
C GLN A 118 -15.76 -2.42 12.95
N SER A 119 -14.54 -2.19 12.54
CA SER A 119 -13.54 -3.24 12.32
C SER A 119 -12.17 -2.78 12.77
N LEU A 120 -11.39 -3.72 13.27
CA LEU A 120 -9.96 -3.53 13.52
C LEU A 120 -9.20 -4.46 12.59
N ALA A 121 -8.07 -4.02 12.09
CA ALA A 121 -7.14 -4.87 11.37
C ALA A 121 -5.70 -4.54 11.75
N LEU A 122 -4.86 -5.55 11.67
CA LEU A 122 -3.42 -5.45 11.81
C LEU A 122 -2.79 -6.14 10.61
N TYR A 123 -1.98 -5.42 9.87
CA TYR A 123 -1.12 -5.96 8.83
C TYR A 123 0.34 -5.92 9.30
N ALA A 124 1.09 -6.96 9.03
CA ALA A 124 2.53 -6.98 9.21
C ALA A 124 3.19 -7.68 8.02
N ASN A 125 4.31 -7.17 7.54
CA ASN A 125 5.11 -7.82 6.52
C ASN A 125 6.61 -7.65 6.75
N VAL A 126 7.37 -8.50 6.09
CA VAL A 126 8.80 -8.36 5.88
C VAL A 126 9.10 -8.36 4.39
N ASP A 127 9.87 -7.36 3.97
CA ASP A 127 10.42 -7.24 2.62
C ASP A 127 11.90 -7.61 2.66
N LEU A 128 12.31 -8.45 1.73
CA LEU A 128 13.69 -8.93 1.59
C LEU A 128 14.23 -8.45 0.25
N LEU A 129 15.24 -7.59 0.29
CA LEU A 129 15.92 -7.05 -0.88
C LEU A 129 17.43 -7.12 -0.63
N GLU A 130 18.17 -7.80 -1.50
CA GLU A 130 19.65 -7.90 -1.43
C GLU A 130 20.21 -8.33 -0.07
N GLY A 131 19.48 -9.22 0.62
CA GLY A 131 19.90 -9.72 1.94
C GLY A 131 19.58 -8.78 3.10
N GLN A 132 18.96 -7.64 2.83
CA GLN A 132 18.43 -6.73 3.85
C GLN A 132 16.95 -7.02 4.09
N SER A 133 16.47 -6.76 5.31
CA SER A 133 15.06 -6.92 5.65
C SER A 133 14.46 -5.61 6.14
N THR A 134 13.27 -5.30 5.64
CA THR A 134 12.45 -4.18 6.10
C THR A 134 11.13 -4.72 6.63
N TRP A 135 10.81 -4.40 7.86
CA TRP A 135 9.57 -4.80 8.52
C TRP A 135 8.59 -3.65 8.53
N THR A 136 7.34 -3.95 8.28
CA THR A 136 6.24 -2.99 8.38
C THR A 136 5.13 -3.56 9.25
N VAL A 137 4.57 -2.72 10.13
CA VAL A 137 3.41 -3.03 10.95
C VAL A 137 2.39 -1.91 10.79
N SER A 138 1.16 -2.25 10.42
CA SER A 138 0.10 -1.27 10.13
C SER A 138 -1.22 -1.66 10.80
N PRO A 139 -1.54 -1.10 11.98
CA PRO A 139 -2.88 -1.18 12.55
C PRO A 139 -3.84 -0.24 11.82
N SER A 140 -5.09 -0.64 11.68
CA SER A 140 -6.16 0.18 11.15
C SER A 140 -7.48 -0.05 11.90
N TRP A 141 -8.31 1.00 11.94
CA TRP A 141 -9.66 0.97 12.47
C TRP A 141 -10.62 1.55 11.43
N GLY A 142 -11.60 0.74 11.05
CA GLY A 142 -12.65 1.09 10.09
C GLY A 142 -13.99 1.31 10.79
N ILE A 143 -14.79 2.23 10.25
CA ILE A 143 -16.15 2.52 10.70
C ILE A 143 -17.07 2.69 9.49
N ALA A 144 -18.23 2.03 9.52
CA ALA A 144 -19.31 2.26 8.57
C ALA A 144 -20.08 3.52 8.99
N LEU A 145 -20.04 4.56 8.16
CA LEU A 145 -20.76 5.82 8.39
C LEU A 145 -22.20 5.75 7.85
N ALA A 146 -22.41 4.97 6.79
CA ALA A 146 -23.68 4.68 6.16
C ALA A 146 -23.55 3.35 5.40
N ASP A 147 -24.65 2.83 4.83
CA ASP A 147 -24.67 1.56 4.08
C ASP A 147 -23.64 1.50 2.92
N SER A 148 -23.31 2.66 2.34
CA SER A 148 -22.39 2.75 1.21
C SER A 148 -21.13 3.55 1.50
N VAL A 149 -20.98 4.14 2.69
CA VAL A 149 -19.87 5.02 3.03
C VAL A 149 -19.15 4.50 4.27
N GLY A 150 -17.85 4.30 4.16
CA GLY A 150 -16.95 3.97 5.27
C GLY A 150 -15.89 5.04 5.47
N ALA A 151 -15.33 5.06 6.67
CA ALA A 151 -14.13 5.80 7.01
C ALA A 151 -13.14 4.86 7.70
N PHE A 152 -11.86 5.19 7.63
CA PHE A 152 -10.82 4.47 8.38
C PHE A 152 -9.75 5.44 8.87
N ILE A 153 -9.09 5.03 9.93
CA ILE A 153 -7.81 5.59 10.35
C ILE A 153 -6.78 4.47 10.38
N GLU A 154 -5.54 4.81 10.09
CA GLU A 154 -4.44 3.88 10.08
C GLU A 154 -3.15 4.53 10.55
N ALA A 155 -2.23 3.68 10.99
CA ALA A 155 -0.86 4.06 11.25
C ALA A 155 0.06 3.01 10.64
N GLY A 156 1.25 3.41 10.25
CA GLY A 156 2.30 2.52 9.75
C GLY A 156 3.59 2.78 10.51
N TYR A 157 4.29 1.70 10.88
CA TYR A 157 5.63 1.77 11.42
C TYR A 157 6.52 0.82 10.64
N GLN A 158 7.62 1.35 10.13
CA GLN A 158 8.58 0.60 9.32
C GLN A 158 9.97 0.70 9.95
N PHE A 159 10.65 -0.44 10.06
CA PHE A 159 12.00 -0.56 10.57
C PHE A 159 12.76 -1.65 9.82
N GLY A 160 14.07 -1.61 9.82
CA GLY A 160 14.85 -2.56 9.03
C GLY A 160 16.22 -2.91 9.59
N SER A 161 16.87 -3.82 8.87
CA SER A 161 18.19 -4.37 9.26
C SER A 161 19.37 -3.64 8.64
N ALA A 162 19.16 -2.73 7.69
CA ALA A 162 20.25 -1.95 7.09
C ALA A 162 20.85 -0.98 8.11
N GLN A 163 22.17 -0.83 8.12
CA GLN A 163 22.90 -0.02 9.11
C GLN A 163 22.51 1.46 9.09
N ASP A 164 22.08 1.97 7.94
CA ASP A 164 21.68 3.38 7.74
C ASP A 164 20.16 3.56 7.60
N GLN A 165 19.38 2.49 7.81
CA GLN A 165 17.91 2.58 7.73
C GLN A 165 17.37 3.23 9.00
N THR A 166 16.72 4.36 8.81
CA THR A 166 15.98 5.06 9.87
C THR A 166 14.53 4.57 9.92
N ASP A 167 14.01 4.46 11.14
CA ASP A 167 12.61 4.05 11.34
C ASP A 167 11.64 5.09 10.79
N ASN A 168 10.63 4.63 10.06
CA ASN A 168 9.57 5.46 9.51
C ASN A 168 8.26 5.22 10.25
N ALA A 169 7.56 6.28 10.58
CA ALA A 169 6.22 6.20 11.13
C ALA A 169 5.28 7.18 10.42
N VAL A 170 4.11 6.72 10.07
CA VAL A 170 3.07 7.52 9.41
C VAL A 170 1.73 7.29 10.10
N ALA A 171 0.83 8.26 10.01
CA ALA A 171 -0.55 8.07 10.42
C ALA A 171 -1.49 8.86 9.51
N GLY A 172 -2.71 8.40 9.40
CA GLY A 172 -3.72 9.07 8.60
C GLY A 172 -5.03 8.31 8.54
N GLY A 173 -5.73 8.43 7.43
CA GLY A 173 -6.99 7.77 7.23
C GLY A 173 -7.63 8.16 5.90
N GLY A 174 -8.83 7.68 5.69
CA GLY A 174 -9.52 7.89 4.42
C GLY A 174 -11.01 7.59 4.50
N LEU A 175 -11.62 7.73 3.33
CA LEU A 175 -13.02 7.44 3.10
C LEU A 175 -13.17 6.43 1.97
N THR A 176 -14.16 5.57 2.08
CA THR A 176 -14.58 4.65 1.04
C THR A 176 -16.03 4.88 0.70
N TRP A 177 -16.38 4.79 -0.58
CA TRP A 177 -17.74 4.95 -1.05
C TRP A 177 -18.10 3.90 -2.13
N MET A 178 -19.04 3.03 -1.80
CA MET A 178 -19.67 2.11 -2.75
C MET A 178 -20.63 2.88 -3.62
N VAL A 179 -20.18 3.34 -4.79
CA VAL A 179 -21.03 4.09 -5.77
C VAL A 179 -22.09 3.18 -6.37
N THR A 180 -21.73 1.90 -6.57
CA THR A 180 -22.63 0.82 -6.97
C THR A 180 -22.27 -0.45 -6.18
N PRO A 181 -23.08 -1.53 -6.21
CA PRO A 181 -22.72 -2.77 -5.53
C PRO A 181 -21.41 -3.43 -5.99
N VAL A 182 -20.81 -2.95 -7.07
CA VAL A 182 -19.58 -3.51 -7.66
C VAL A 182 -18.48 -2.48 -7.91
N VAL A 183 -18.73 -1.19 -7.60
CA VAL A 183 -17.75 -0.11 -7.79
C VAL A 183 -17.57 0.66 -6.49
N GLN A 184 -16.34 0.68 -5.97
CA GLN A 184 -15.93 1.49 -4.84
C GLN A 184 -14.98 2.59 -5.31
N LEU A 185 -15.16 3.79 -4.76
CA LEU A 185 -14.17 4.86 -4.78
C LEU A 185 -13.58 5.00 -3.38
N ASP A 186 -12.33 5.38 -3.31
CA ASP A 186 -11.65 5.68 -2.04
C ASP A 186 -10.73 6.89 -2.17
N ALA A 187 -10.47 7.51 -1.02
CA ALA A 187 -9.53 8.61 -0.88
C ALA A 187 -8.83 8.50 0.47
N TYR A 188 -7.54 8.76 0.52
CA TYR A 188 -6.77 8.73 1.75
C TYR A 188 -5.75 9.86 1.85
N GLY A 189 -5.30 10.12 3.08
CA GLY A 189 -4.18 11.00 3.37
C GLY A 189 -3.40 10.51 4.58
N LEU A 190 -2.05 10.59 4.49
CA LEU A 190 -1.11 10.21 5.54
C LEU A 190 -0.14 11.35 5.80
N VAL A 191 0.29 11.47 7.04
CA VAL A 191 1.34 12.40 7.47
C VAL A 191 2.46 11.63 8.16
N GLY A 192 3.70 12.06 7.94
CA GLY A 192 4.88 11.52 8.61
C GLY A 192 4.94 11.93 10.07
N LEU A 193 5.37 11.01 10.90
CA LEU A 193 5.53 11.21 12.35
C LEU A 193 6.99 11.22 12.78
N THR A 194 7.92 10.83 11.90
CA THR A 194 9.38 10.88 12.14
C THR A 194 10.06 11.71 11.05
N HIS A 195 11.29 12.14 11.28
CA HIS A 195 12.06 12.92 10.30
C HIS A 195 12.41 12.15 9.03
N SER A 196 12.40 10.83 9.09
CA SER A 196 12.68 9.93 7.97
C SER A 196 11.42 9.52 7.20
N SER A 197 10.25 9.87 7.71
CA SER A 197 8.97 9.53 7.07
C SER A 197 8.62 10.51 5.97
N THR A 198 7.90 10.02 4.96
CA THR A 198 7.21 10.88 3.99
C THR A 198 6.39 11.96 4.72
N ASP A 199 6.64 13.24 4.44
CA ASP A 199 5.95 14.35 5.10
C ASP A 199 4.43 14.28 4.90
N LEU A 200 4.01 13.97 3.67
CA LEU A 200 2.62 13.91 3.25
C LEU A 200 2.45 12.91 2.11
N ALA A 201 1.48 12.02 2.25
CA ALA A 201 0.97 11.21 1.15
C ALA A 201 -0.55 11.36 1.04
N ALA A 202 -1.08 11.33 -0.18
CA ALA A 202 -2.51 11.35 -0.44
C ALA A 202 -2.80 10.64 -1.76
N GLY A 203 -3.94 9.98 -1.85
CA GLY A 203 -4.32 9.27 -3.06
C GLY A 203 -5.81 9.04 -3.20
N LEU A 204 -6.17 8.66 -4.42
CA LEU A 204 -7.52 8.27 -4.80
C LEU A 204 -7.47 6.87 -5.41
N GLY A 205 -8.53 6.11 -5.26
CA GLY A 205 -8.63 4.78 -5.81
C GLY A 205 -10.01 4.47 -6.37
N VAL A 206 -10.03 3.51 -7.28
CA VAL A 206 -11.27 2.86 -7.73
C VAL A 206 -11.07 1.35 -7.72
N SER A 207 -12.03 0.64 -7.17
CA SER A 207 -12.07 -0.83 -7.15
C SER A 207 -13.33 -1.32 -7.86
N VAL A 208 -13.16 -2.29 -8.76
CA VAL A 208 -14.27 -2.92 -9.49
C VAL A 208 -14.31 -4.42 -9.17
N PHE A 209 -15.43 -4.86 -8.63
CA PHE A 209 -15.66 -6.26 -8.27
C PHE A 209 -16.38 -6.98 -9.42
N PHE A 210 -15.78 -8.06 -9.91
CA PHE A 210 -16.41 -8.95 -10.90
C PHE A 210 -16.99 -10.17 -10.19
N LYS A 211 -18.16 -10.62 -10.66
CA LYS A 211 -18.77 -11.88 -10.24
C LYS A 211 -18.21 -13.04 -11.06
#